data_509909b8fd5c16c0ab504dac2461f84f
#
_entry.id   509909b8fd5c16c0ab504dac2461f84f
#
_cell.length_a   1.000
_cell.length_b   1.000
_cell.length_c   1.000
_cell.angle_alpha   90.00
_cell.angle_beta   90.00
_cell.angle_gamma   90.00
#
_symmetry.space_group_name_H-M   'P 1'
#
loop_
_entity.id
_entity.type
_entity.pdbx_description
1 polymer ?
#
loop_
_entity_poly.entity_id
_entity_poly.type
_entity_poly.pdbx_seq_one_letter_code
_entity_poly.pdbx_strand_id
1 'polypeptide(L)'
;LGLRLYLSHGAQQAWQDGASIRLGRERFVLPHDYLYGELTIPAGSLINRRDPFDKGEPTRPLALHGLEAVRFSQPVQLAGVWASAMQTVPMRVELAHDQRIGPFYRFDSASQSWVPNTVVSALTCKKGQIALFHVPHIAHDIQAELGKPAPDGPQARFLPSQWLFRECEAGPAIALEPAPGKSPVAAAPR
;
A
#
# COMPACT_ATOMS: atom_id res chain seq x y z
N LEU A 1 -13.24 44.11 21.03
CA LEU A 1 -13.63 42.71 21.28
C LEU A 1 -13.98 41.93 19.98
N GLY A 2 -14.62 42.60 18.97
CA GLY A 2 -15.01 41.93 17.70
C GLY A 2 -13.84 41.51 16.81
N LEU A 3 -12.77 42.28 16.79
CA LEU A 3 -11.64 41.99 15.88
C LEU A 3 -10.83 40.74 16.28
N ARG A 4 -10.69 40.47 17.59
CA ARG A 4 -10.02 39.27 18.08
C ARG A 4 -10.80 37.98 17.79
N LEU A 5 -12.11 38.03 17.84
CA LEU A 5 -12.97 36.88 17.48
C LEU A 5 -12.93 36.59 15.98
N TYR A 6 -12.83 37.61 15.15
CA TYR A 6 -12.72 37.42 13.68
C TYR A 6 -11.40 36.80 13.26
N LEU A 7 -10.29 37.20 13.89
CA LEU A 7 -8.97 36.61 13.63
C LEU A 7 -8.85 35.17 14.13
N SER A 8 -9.54 34.80 15.22
CA SER A 8 -9.54 33.42 15.72
C SER A 8 -10.38 32.48 14.82
N HIS A 9 -11.49 32.99 14.25
CA HIS A 9 -12.30 32.21 13.29
C HIS A 9 -11.58 31.97 11.98
N GLY A 10 -10.91 32.99 11.43
CA GLY A 10 -10.10 32.84 10.22
C GLY A 10 -8.93 31.87 10.38
N ALA A 11 -8.25 31.94 11.52
CA ALA A 11 -7.15 31.02 11.84
C ALA A 11 -7.65 29.58 12.02
N GLN A 12 -8.79 29.37 12.69
CA GLN A 12 -9.42 28.06 12.84
C GLN A 12 -9.86 27.47 11.49
N GLN A 13 -10.45 28.30 10.62
CA GLN A 13 -10.88 27.86 9.30
C GLN A 13 -9.67 27.46 8.43
N ALA A 14 -8.63 28.28 8.40
CA ALA A 14 -7.40 27.95 7.67
C ALA A 14 -6.74 26.67 8.19
N TRP A 15 -6.79 26.42 9.50
CA TRP A 15 -6.26 25.20 10.09
C TRP A 15 -7.09 23.96 9.72
N GLN A 16 -8.42 24.07 9.71
CA GLN A 16 -9.35 23.00 9.27
C GLN A 16 -9.18 22.69 7.78
N ASP A 17 -9.03 23.71 6.95
CA ASP A 17 -8.81 23.57 5.52
C ASP A 17 -7.47 22.86 5.25
N GLY A 18 -6.40 23.24 5.94
CA GLY A 18 -5.11 22.58 5.85
C GLY A 18 -5.13 21.12 6.31
N ALA A 19 -5.88 20.81 7.38
CA ALA A 19 -6.06 19.43 7.83
C ALA A 19 -6.86 18.59 6.85
N SER A 20 -7.90 19.15 6.23
CA SER A 20 -8.71 18.50 5.21
C SER A 20 -7.88 18.18 3.95
N ILE A 21 -7.07 19.14 3.49
CA ILE A 21 -6.17 18.93 2.34
C ILE A 21 -5.18 17.81 2.62
N ARG A 22 -4.54 17.81 3.79
CA ARG A 22 -3.62 16.72 4.18
C ARG A 22 -4.30 15.37 4.21
N LEU A 23 -5.49 15.28 4.81
CA LEU A 23 -6.26 14.03 4.87
C LEU A 23 -6.59 13.52 3.46
N GLY A 24 -6.96 14.40 2.54
CA GLY A 24 -7.21 14.06 1.14
C GLY A 24 -5.97 13.60 0.38
N ARG A 25 -4.78 13.96 0.84
CA ARG A 25 -3.50 13.47 0.28
C ARG A 25 -3.03 12.16 0.94
N GLU A 26 -3.56 11.84 2.10
CA GLU A 26 -3.26 10.58 2.82
C GLU A 26 -4.20 9.45 2.43
N ARG A 27 -5.44 9.77 2.05
CA ARG A 27 -6.50 8.80 1.75
C ARG A 27 -7.27 9.27 0.52
N PHE A 28 -7.06 8.60 -0.60
CA PHE A 28 -7.69 9.01 -1.86
C PHE A 28 -7.89 7.84 -2.81
N VAL A 29 -8.78 8.04 -3.76
CA VAL A 29 -8.97 7.14 -4.89
C VAL A 29 -8.06 7.60 -6.02
N LEU A 30 -7.26 6.69 -6.53
CA LEU A 30 -6.29 6.99 -7.59
C LEU A 30 -7.00 7.41 -8.87
N PRO A 31 -6.71 8.61 -9.42
CA PRO A 31 -7.46 9.14 -10.56
C PRO A 31 -7.07 8.51 -11.89
N HIS A 32 -5.87 7.97 -12.01
CA HIS A 32 -5.34 7.31 -13.20
C HIS A 32 -4.34 6.24 -12.78
N ASP A 33 -3.94 5.37 -13.70
CA ASP A 33 -2.95 4.35 -13.43
C ASP A 33 -1.64 4.98 -12.93
N TYR A 34 -1.01 4.34 -11.96
CA TYR A 34 0.23 4.82 -11.37
C TYR A 34 1.28 3.72 -11.36
N LEU A 35 2.44 4.00 -11.94
CA LEU A 35 3.57 3.08 -11.90
C LEU A 35 4.33 3.23 -10.58
N TYR A 36 4.25 2.20 -9.74
CA TYR A 36 4.92 2.12 -8.45
C TYR A 36 5.96 1.00 -8.46
N GLY A 37 7.19 1.34 -8.77
CA GLY A 37 8.22 0.34 -9.03
C GLY A 37 7.84 -0.55 -10.21
N GLU A 38 7.85 -1.85 -9.98
CA GLU A 38 7.43 -2.85 -10.99
C GLU A 38 5.91 -3.04 -11.08
N LEU A 39 5.14 -2.41 -10.19
CA LEU A 39 3.70 -2.56 -10.11
C LEU A 39 2.99 -1.37 -10.75
N THR A 40 2.08 -1.63 -11.67
CA THR A 40 1.09 -0.65 -12.10
C THR A 40 -0.14 -0.75 -11.23
N ILE A 41 -0.39 0.28 -10.41
CA ILE A 41 -1.60 0.38 -9.60
C ILE A 41 -2.70 0.97 -10.47
N PRO A 42 -3.83 0.25 -10.67
CA PRO A 42 -4.87 0.73 -11.57
C PRO A 42 -5.64 1.91 -11.00
N ALA A 43 -6.11 2.77 -11.89
CA ALA A 43 -7.04 3.84 -11.55
C ALA A 43 -8.25 3.30 -10.78
N GLY A 44 -8.80 4.09 -9.88
CA GLY A 44 -9.90 3.67 -9.01
C GLY A 44 -9.46 2.91 -7.75
N SER A 45 -8.20 2.58 -7.61
CA SER A 45 -7.67 1.96 -6.38
C SER A 45 -7.72 2.94 -5.22
N LEU A 46 -8.08 2.43 -4.03
CA LEU A 46 -8.04 3.21 -2.80
C LEU A 46 -6.63 3.18 -2.23
N ILE A 47 -6.09 4.35 -1.95
CA ILE A 47 -4.73 4.55 -1.44
C ILE A 47 -4.81 5.05 0.00
N ASN A 48 -4.01 4.43 0.87
CA ASN A 48 -3.65 4.97 2.18
C ASN A 48 -2.14 5.17 2.23
N ARG A 49 -1.71 6.37 2.54
CA ARG A 49 -0.29 6.75 2.64
C ARG A 49 -0.09 7.73 3.77
N ARG A 50 1.12 7.76 4.28
CA ARG A 50 1.53 8.76 5.26
C ARG A 50 2.97 9.17 4.98
N ASP A 51 3.14 10.42 4.55
CA ASP A 51 4.43 11.07 4.46
C ASP A 51 4.43 12.29 5.40
N PRO A 52 5.14 12.24 6.53
CA PRO A 52 5.18 13.33 7.50
C PRO A 52 5.82 14.60 6.93
N PHE A 53 6.54 14.51 5.82
CA PHE A 53 7.14 15.63 5.11
C PHE A 53 6.21 16.26 4.08
N ASP A 54 5.10 15.62 3.75
CA ASP A 54 4.05 16.20 2.89
C ASP A 54 3.14 17.08 3.73
N LYS A 55 3.33 18.39 3.63
CA LYS A 55 2.57 19.39 4.38
C LYS A 55 1.24 19.77 3.73
N GLY A 56 0.86 19.09 2.65
CA GLY A 56 -0.40 19.36 1.95
C GLY A 56 -0.34 20.58 1.04
N GLU A 57 0.82 20.91 0.49
CA GLU A 57 0.96 21.98 -0.49
C GLU A 57 0.19 21.64 -1.76
N PRO A 58 -0.81 22.47 -2.20
CA PRO A 58 -1.67 22.13 -3.32
C PRO A 58 -0.93 21.95 -4.65
N THR A 59 0.20 22.63 -4.80
CA THR A 59 1.04 22.58 -6.02
C THR A 59 2.00 21.41 -6.05
N ARG A 60 2.20 20.71 -4.92
CA ARG A 60 3.10 19.56 -4.86
C ARG A 60 2.44 18.38 -5.58
N PRO A 61 3.11 17.78 -6.58
CA PRO A 61 2.59 16.59 -7.25
C PRO A 61 2.27 15.49 -6.24
N LEU A 62 1.15 14.80 -6.45
CA LEU A 62 0.81 13.65 -5.64
C LEU A 62 1.75 12.50 -5.98
N ALA A 63 2.45 12.00 -4.98
CA ALA A 63 3.29 10.83 -5.08
C ALA A 63 2.88 9.80 -4.03
N LEU A 64 3.25 8.53 -4.24
CA LEU A 64 2.94 7.46 -3.31
C LEU A 64 4.06 7.23 -2.27
N HIS A 65 4.84 8.27 -1.96
CA HIS A 65 5.77 8.21 -0.83
C HIS A 65 5.02 7.94 0.47
N GLY A 66 5.56 7.06 1.28
CA GLY A 66 4.91 6.65 2.52
C GLY A 66 3.67 5.79 2.32
N LEU A 67 3.58 5.07 1.21
CA LEU A 67 2.47 4.17 0.95
C LEU A 67 2.32 3.14 2.07
N GLU A 68 1.15 3.08 2.68
CA GLU A 68 0.83 2.14 3.76
C GLU A 68 0.01 0.97 3.26
N ALA A 69 -1.02 1.23 2.46
CA ALA A 69 -1.89 0.20 1.92
C ALA A 69 -2.58 0.63 0.62
N VAL A 70 -2.92 -0.35 -0.18
CA VAL A 70 -3.71 -0.20 -1.41
C VAL A 70 -4.80 -1.26 -1.44
N ARG A 71 -6.02 -0.85 -1.75
CA ARG A 71 -7.06 -1.76 -2.23
C ARG A 71 -7.24 -1.52 -3.71
N PHE A 72 -6.87 -2.52 -4.49
CA PHE A 72 -6.90 -2.41 -5.94
C PHE A 72 -8.35 -2.36 -6.46
N SER A 73 -8.60 -1.54 -7.48
CA SER A 73 -9.90 -1.44 -8.14
C SER A 73 -10.27 -2.71 -8.92
N GLN A 74 -9.26 -3.48 -9.29
CA GLN A 74 -9.38 -4.78 -9.94
C GLN A 74 -8.18 -5.64 -9.51
N PRO A 75 -8.27 -6.99 -9.62
CA PRO A 75 -7.14 -7.85 -9.31
C PRO A 75 -5.90 -7.48 -10.13
N VAL A 76 -4.74 -7.48 -9.47
CA VAL A 76 -3.45 -7.20 -10.09
C VAL A 76 -2.48 -8.36 -9.86
N GLN A 77 -1.54 -8.53 -10.75
CA GLN A 77 -0.41 -9.43 -10.55
C GLN A 77 0.66 -8.73 -9.69
N LEU A 78 0.97 -9.32 -8.54
CA LEU A 78 1.97 -8.79 -7.61
C LEU A 78 2.80 -9.94 -7.05
N ALA A 79 4.11 -9.93 -7.30
CA ALA A 79 5.02 -10.98 -6.84
C ALA A 79 4.55 -12.42 -7.18
N GLY A 80 3.98 -12.60 -8.36
CA GLY A 80 3.50 -13.91 -8.84
C GLY A 80 2.13 -14.34 -8.32
N VAL A 81 1.42 -13.48 -7.57
CA VAL A 81 0.07 -13.76 -7.09
C VAL A 81 -0.94 -12.76 -7.61
N TRP A 82 -2.21 -13.17 -7.70
CA TRP A 82 -3.33 -12.26 -7.95
C TRP A 82 -3.79 -11.63 -6.66
N ALA A 83 -3.65 -10.32 -6.56
CA ALA A 83 -3.88 -9.54 -5.36
C ALA A 83 -5.10 -8.63 -5.48
N SER A 84 -5.88 -8.54 -4.41
CA SER A 84 -6.97 -7.56 -4.24
C SER A 84 -6.55 -6.36 -3.38
N ALA A 85 -5.56 -6.53 -2.52
CA ALA A 85 -5.02 -5.47 -1.69
C ALA A 85 -3.59 -5.78 -1.25
N MET A 86 -2.86 -4.77 -0.86
CA MET A 86 -1.56 -4.92 -0.19
C MET A 86 -1.39 -3.93 0.95
N GLN A 87 -0.56 -4.31 1.91
CA GLN A 87 -0.07 -3.49 3.00
C GLN A 87 1.45 -3.54 2.96
N THR A 88 2.13 -2.42 3.22
CA THR A 88 3.58 -2.34 3.01
C THR A 88 4.41 -2.62 4.25
N VAL A 89 3.90 -2.35 5.45
CA VAL A 89 4.65 -2.54 6.71
C VAL A 89 3.76 -3.17 7.78
N PRO A 90 3.92 -4.45 8.08
CA PRO A 90 4.71 -5.43 7.33
C PRO A 90 4.09 -5.71 5.96
N MET A 91 4.87 -6.26 5.03
CA MET A 91 4.35 -6.59 3.72
C MET A 91 3.35 -7.74 3.81
N ARG A 92 2.11 -7.47 3.42
CA ARG A 92 1.00 -8.42 3.37
C ARG A 92 0.22 -8.22 2.09
N VAL A 93 -0.15 -9.29 1.43
CA VAL A 93 -0.88 -9.26 0.16
C VAL A 93 -2.15 -10.10 0.30
N GLU A 94 -3.30 -9.46 0.13
CA GLU A 94 -4.60 -10.13 0.16
C GLU A 94 -4.89 -10.75 -1.21
N LEU A 95 -5.23 -12.02 -1.22
CA LEU A 95 -5.43 -12.78 -2.45
C LEU A 95 -6.82 -12.52 -3.07
N ALA A 96 -6.83 -12.22 -4.36
CA ALA A 96 -8.04 -11.93 -5.12
C ALA A 96 -8.80 -13.19 -5.53
N HIS A 97 -8.12 -14.33 -5.66
CA HIS A 97 -8.66 -15.60 -6.14
C HIS A 97 -8.08 -16.77 -5.37
N ASP A 98 -8.78 -17.92 -5.40
CA ASP A 98 -8.17 -19.22 -5.10
C ASP A 98 -7.05 -19.43 -6.12
N GLN A 99 -5.86 -19.78 -5.65
CA GLN A 99 -4.71 -19.93 -6.53
C GLN A 99 -3.65 -20.87 -5.94
N ARG A 100 -2.87 -21.46 -6.81
CA ARG A 100 -1.70 -22.24 -6.44
C ARG A 100 -0.47 -21.37 -6.63
N ILE A 101 0.31 -21.22 -5.55
CA ILE A 101 1.46 -20.31 -5.49
C ILE A 101 2.71 -21.14 -5.20
N GLY A 102 3.72 -20.95 -6.02
CA GLY A 102 5.02 -21.58 -5.83
C GLY A 102 6.06 -21.01 -6.80
N PRO A 103 7.35 -21.22 -6.51
CA PRO A 103 7.87 -21.89 -5.32
C PRO A 103 7.63 -21.10 -4.05
N PHE A 104 7.67 -21.78 -2.89
CA PHE A 104 7.65 -21.09 -1.61
C PHE A 104 8.92 -21.39 -0.80
N TYR A 105 9.30 -20.45 0.04
CA TYR A 105 10.60 -20.40 0.68
C TYR A 105 10.48 -20.50 2.18
N ARG A 106 11.50 -21.07 2.80
CA ARG A 106 11.70 -21.08 4.25
C ARG A 106 13.09 -20.55 4.59
N PHE A 107 13.23 -19.99 5.75
CA PHE A 107 14.54 -19.62 6.25
C PHE A 107 15.26 -20.88 6.78
N ASP A 108 16.46 -21.10 6.28
CA ASP A 108 17.33 -22.19 6.74
C ASP A 108 18.40 -21.61 7.68
N SER A 109 18.33 -21.99 8.96
CA SER A 109 19.24 -21.49 9.97
C SER A 109 20.67 -22.03 9.82
N ALA A 110 20.84 -23.17 9.18
CA ALA A 110 22.17 -23.74 8.94
C ALA A 110 22.96 -22.96 7.88
N SER A 111 22.31 -22.62 6.78
CA SER A 111 22.90 -21.79 5.71
C SER A 111 22.69 -20.29 5.89
N GLN A 112 21.90 -19.86 6.89
CA GLN A 112 21.52 -18.47 7.12
C GLN A 112 20.90 -17.81 5.87
N SER A 113 20.12 -18.58 5.12
CA SER A 113 19.53 -18.11 3.86
C SER A 113 18.08 -18.59 3.66
N TRP A 114 17.37 -17.92 2.79
CA TRP A 114 16.07 -18.34 2.32
C TRP A 114 16.22 -19.38 1.21
N VAL A 115 15.65 -20.55 1.42
CA VAL A 115 15.75 -21.66 0.48
C VAL A 115 14.36 -22.12 0.05
N PRO A 116 14.19 -22.55 -1.22
CA PRO A 116 12.93 -23.08 -1.67
C PRO A 116 12.60 -24.40 -0.94
N ASN A 117 11.32 -24.63 -0.70
CA ASN A 117 10.86 -25.92 -0.22
C ASN A 117 11.00 -26.96 -1.34
N THR A 118 11.72 -28.05 -1.06
CA THR A 118 11.99 -29.10 -2.04
C THR A 118 11.01 -30.26 -1.98
N VAL A 119 10.24 -30.39 -0.90
CA VAL A 119 9.27 -31.47 -0.69
C VAL A 119 7.93 -31.13 -1.35
N VAL A 120 7.47 -29.90 -1.16
CA VAL A 120 6.23 -29.39 -1.76
C VAL A 120 6.58 -28.16 -2.59
N SER A 121 6.26 -28.20 -3.87
CA SER A 121 6.67 -27.13 -4.80
C SER A 121 5.76 -25.92 -4.81
N ALA A 122 4.54 -26.05 -4.31
CA ALA A 122 3.56 -24.95 -4.30
C ALA A 122 2.51 -25.16 -3.21
N LEU A 123 1.91 -24.07 -2.76
CA LEU A 123 0.79 -24.05 -1.81
C LEU A 123 -0.50 -23.66 -2.53
N THR A 124 -1.60 -24.31 -2.15
CA THR A 124 -2.94 -23.86 -2.56
C THR A 124 -3.48 -22.89 -1.54
N CYS A 125 -3.74 -21.67 -1.98
CA CYS A 125 -4.23 -20.58 -1.16
C CYS A 125 -5.62 -20.16 -1.62
N LYS A 126 -6.45 -19.69 -0.69
CA LYS A 126 -7.82 -19.29 -0.95
C LYS A 126 -7.96 -17.79 -1.11
N LYS A 127 -8.94 -17.38 -1.89
CA LYS A 127 -9.35 -15.98 -1.96
C LYS A 127 -9.54 -15.40 -0.55
N GLY A 128 -9.02 -14.19 -0.34
CA GLY A 128 -9.09 -13.48 0.93
C GLY A 128 -8.04 -13.88 1.96
N GLN A 129 -7.28 -14.95 1.75
CA GLN A 129 -6.10 -15.23 2.57
C GLN A 129 -5.01 -14.19 2.30
N ILE A 130 -4.11 -14.07 3.24
CA ILE A 130 -2.96 -13.18 3.16
C ILE A 130 -1.73 -13.98 2.76
N ALA A 131 -1.15 -13.61 1.63
CA ALA A 131 0.15 -14.11 1.23
C ALA A 131 1.26 -13.32 1.93
N LEU A 132 2.18 -14.05 2.54
CA LEU A 132 3.34 -13.50 3.24
C LEU A 132 4.60 -13.72 2.40
N PHE A 133 5.44 -12.70 2.38
CA PHE A 133 6.68 -12.69 1.62
C PHE A 133 7.88 -12.33 2.51
N HIS A 134 9.03 -12.88 2.19
CA HIS A 134 10.28 -12.28 2.58
C HIS A 134 10.62 -11.19 1.54
N VAL A 135 10.67 -9.96 1.99
CA VAL A 135 11.02 -8.81 1.16
C VAL A 135 12.45 -8.40 1.50
N PRO A 136 13.41 -8.56 0.58
CA PRO A 136 14.76 -8.10 0.80
C PRO A 136 14.78 -6.60 1.10
N HIS A 137 15.65 -6.16 1.99
CA HIS A 137 15.73 -4.77 2.43
C HIS A 137 15.88 -3.78 1.25
N ILE A 138 16.60 -4.17 0.21
CA ILE A 138 16.79 -3.34 -0.98
C ILE A 138 15.58 -3.33 -1.91
N ALA A 139 14.65 -4.27 -1.76
CA ALA A 139 13.51 -4.42 -2.65
C ALA A 139 12.32 -3.53 -2.27
N HIS A 140 12.29 -3.01 -1.07
CA HIS A 140 11.36 -1.96 -0.65
C HIS A 140 11.81 -1.36 0.68
N ASP A 141 12.07 -0.07 0.68
CA ASP A 141 12.41 0.70 1.88
C ASP A 141 11.58 1.99 1.90
N ILE A 142 10.45 1.93 2.59
CA ILE A 142 9.52 3.05 2.71
C ILE A 142 10.16 4.27 3.37
N GLN A 143 11.07 4.07 4.33
CA GLN A 143 11.74 5.18 5.02
C GLN A 143 12.68 5.95 4.09
N ALA A 144 13.30 5.26 3.16
CA ALA A 144 14.17 5.90 2.17
C ALA A 144 13.41 6.77 1.17
N GLU A 145 12.10 6.60 1.07
CA GLU A 145 11.22 7.37 0.17
C GLU A 145 10.60 8.60 0.82
N LEU A 146 10.48 8.60 2.16
CA LEU A 146 9.81 9.68 2.88
C LEU A 146 10.47 11.04 2.62
N GLY A 147 9.64 12.03 2.39
CA GLY A 147 10.07 13.42 2.18
C GLY A 147 10.79 13.72 0.87
N LYS A 148 11.06 12.72 0.05
CA LYS A 148 11.68 12.96 -1.26
C LYS A 148 10.69 13.62 -2.22
N PRO A 149 11.15 14.41 -3.18
CA PRO A 149 10.28 14.88 -4.25
C PRO A 149 9.69 13.70 -5.02
N ALA A 150 8.53 13.90 -5.63
CA ALA A 150 7.94 12.87 -6.50
C ALA A 150 9.00 12.49 -7.55
N PRO A 151 9.32 11.19 -7.68
CA PRO A 151 10.28 10.77 -8.69
C PRO A 151 9.69 10.98 -10.08
N ASP A 152 10.54 11.29 -11.03
CA ASP A 152 10.17 11.31 -12.45
C ASP A 152 9.94 9.90 -13.01
N GLY A 153 9.77 8.93 -12.16
CA GLY A 153 9.63 7.53 -12.50
C GLY A 153 9.16 6.70 -11.33
N PRO A 154 9.14 5.37 -11.48
CA PRO A 154 8.66 4.45 -10.48
C PRO A 154 9.52 4.49 -9.20
N GLN A 155 8.95 4.05 -8.09
CA GLN A 155 9.69 3.84 -6.85
C GLN A 155 10.71 2.73 -7.09
N ALA A 156 11.97 3.10 -7.27
CA ALA A 156 13.03 2.18 -7.73
C ALA A 156 13.31 1.01 -6.79
N ARG A 157 12.82 1.09 -5.54
CA ARG A 157 13.00 0.05 -4.53
C ARG A 157 11.79 -0.87 -4.36
N PHE A 158 10.70 -0.62 -5.05
CA PHE A 158 9.55 -1.50 -5.04
C PHE A 158 9.71 -2.54 -6.14
N LEU A 159 10.33 -3.67 -5.78
CA LEU A 159 10.74 -4.74 -6.69
C LEU A 159 10.11 -6.09 -6.30
N PRO A 160 8.81 -6.28 -6.55
CA PRO A 160 8.11 -7.53 -6.22
C PRO A 160 8.71 -8.77 -6.87
N SER A 161 9.41 -8.65 -7.99
CA SER A 161 10.13 -9.76 -8.62
C SER A 161 11.24 -10.36 -7.74
N GLN A 162 11.70 -9.63 -6.75
CA GLN A 162 12.73 -10.07 -5.80
C GLN A 162 12.16 -10.63 -4.49
N TRP A 163 10.85 -10.61 -4.32
CA TRP A 163 10.22 -11.12 -3.10
C TRP A 163 10.13 -12.64 -3.14
N LEU A 164 10.28 -13.25 -1.97
CA LEU A 164 10.20 -14.68 -1.82
C LEU A 164 8.91 -15.04 -1.10
N PHE A 165 8.01 -15.75 -1.78
CA PHE A 165 6.76 -16.20 -1.19
C PHE A 165 7.03 -17.22 -0.09
N ARG A 166 6.39 -17.06 1.06
CA ARG A 166 6.60 -17.89 2.24
C ARG A 166 5.41 -18.81 2.51
N GLU A 167 4.24 -18.24 2.68
CA GLU A 167 3.04 -18.94 3.09
C GLU A 167 1.79 -18.07 2.88
N CYS A 168 0.63 -18.71 2.98
CA CYS A 168 -0.66 -18.04 3.12
C CYS A 168 -1.21 -18.27 4.52
N GLU A 169 -1.81 -17.24 5.08
CA GLU A 169 -2.48 -17.32 6.37
C GLU A 169 -3.92 -16.84 6.28
N ALA A 170 -4.79 -17.43 7.09
CA ALA A 170 -6.08 -16.84 7.40
C ALA A 170 -5.81 -15.65 8.31
N GLY A 171 -5.97 -14.46 7.81
CA GLY A 171 -5.75 -13.26 8.59
C GLY A 171 -6.90 -12.28 8.42
N PRO A 172 -6.94 -11.20 9.20
CA PRO A 172 -7.89 -10.15 8.94
C PRO A 172 -7.62 -9.57 7.55
N ALA A 173 -8.69 -9.21 6.84
CA ALA A 173 -8.57 -8.47 5.60
C ALA A 173 -7.74 -7.19 5.83
N ILE A 174 -7.01 -6.77 4.80
CA ILE A 174 -6.26 -5.53 4.88
C ILE A 174 -7.25 -4.37 4.97
N ALA A 175 -7.23 -3.68 6.11
CA ALA A 175 -8.10 -2.55 6.36
C ALA A 175 -7.51 -1.27 5.76
N LEU A 176 -8.35 -0.51 5.06
CA LEU A 176 -8.01 0.82 4.59
C LEU A 176 -9.03 1.82 5.11
N GLU A 177 -8.53 3.01 5.41
CA GLU A 177 -9.38 4.15 5.71
C GLU A 177 -9.96 4.71 4.40
N PRO A 178 -11.27 5.04 4.38
CA PRO A 178 -11.92 5.55 3.18
C PRO A 178 -11.40 6.95 2.82
N ALA A 179 -11.53 7.30 1.55
CA ALA A 179 -11.30 8.66 1.10
C ALA A 179 -12.29 9.62 1.78
N PRO A 180 -11.86 10.85 2.16
CA PRO A 180 -12.76 11.83 2.76
C PRO A 180 -14.00 12.11 1.89
N GLY A 181 -15.18 12.22 2.52
CA GLY A 181 -16.44 12.49 1.82
C GLY A 181 -17.07 11.30 1.08
N LYS A 182 -16.46 10.12 1.14
CA LYS A 182 -17.05 8.86 0.64
C LYS A 182 -17.36 7.95 1.81
N SER A 183 -18.61 7.52 1.92
CA SER A 183 -18.97 6.43 2.84
C SER A 183 -18.15 5.18 2.54
N PRO A 184 -17.77 4.39 3.54
CA PRO A 184 -17.09 3.14 3.29
C PRO A 184 -17.94 2.30 2.33
N VAL A 185 -17.32 1.85 1.25
CA VAL A 185 -17.96 0.88 0.35
C VAL A 185 -18.28 -0.33 1.21
N ALA A 186 -19.58 -0.64 1.32
CA ALA A 186 -20.01 -1.83 2.04
C ALA A 186 -19.23 -3.02 1.49
N ALA A 187 -18.64 -3.81 2.38
CA ALA A 187 -18.01 -5.05 1.99
C ALA A 187 -19.03 -5.86 1.18
N ALA A 188 -18.61 -6.34 0.01
CA ALA A 188 -19.46 -7.18 -0.81
C ALA A 188 -19.97 -8.35 0.06
N PRO A 189 -21.25 -8.71 -0.04
CA PRO A 189 -21.78 -9.83 0.74
C PRO A 189 -20.97 -11.09 0.43
N ARG A 190 -20.69 -11.86 1.49
CA ARG A 190 -19.93 -13.12 1.47
C ARG A 190 -20.65 -14.20 0.67
#